data_8636c5dbf456ddd708fd4083ade2d563
#
_entry.id   8636c5dbf456ddd708fd4083ade2d563
#
_cell.length_a   1.000
_cell.length_b   1.000
_cell.length_c   1.000
_cell.angle_alpha   90.00
_cell.angle_beta   90.00
_cell.angle_gamma   90.00
#
_symmetry.space_group_name_H-M   'P 1'
#
loop_
_entity.id
_entity.type
_entity.pdbx_description
1 polymer ?
#
loop_
_entity_poly.entity_id
_entity_poly.type
_entity_poly.pdbx_seq_one_letter_code
_entity_poly.pdbx_strand_id
1 'polypeptide(L)' 'MIYNILTEQDGKFVATGETVECELEETQEVIDELQAERGCCCALEAVNE' A
#
# COMPACT_ATOMS: atom_id res chain seq x y z
N MET A 1 12.85 2.70 -1.32
CA MET A 1 12.35 1.31 -1.26
C MET A 1 11.08 1.17 -2.07
N ILE A 2 10.87 0.02 -2.63
CA ILE A 2 9.68 -0.26 -3.43
C ILE A 2 8.72 -1.11 -2.61
N TYR A 3 7.45 -0.75 -2.64
CA TYR A 3 6.41 -1.45 -1.90
C TYR A 3 5.30 -1.89 -2.83
N ASN A 4 4.76 -3.07 -2.58
CA ASN A 4 3.54 -3.53 -3.23
C ASN A 4 2.35 -2.87 -2.54
N ILE A 5 1.39 -2.40 -3.33
CA ILE A 5 0.18 -1.80 -2.80
C ILE A 5 -0.86 -2.89 -2.61
N LEU A 6 -1.34 -3.02 -1.36
CA LEU A 6 -2.35 -4.00 -1.00
C LEU A 6 -3.65 -3.28 -0.66
N THR A 7 -4.77 -3.89 -0.99
CA THR A 7 -6.08 -3.38 -0.59
C THR A 7 -6.83 -4.47 0.17
N GLU A 8 -7.72 -4.05 1.06
CA GLU A 8 -8.50 -4.99 1.83
C GLU A 8 -9.70 -5.50 1.03
N GLN A 9 -9.86 -6.83 0.99
CA GLN A 9 -11.01 -7.49 0.38
C GLN A 9 -11.43 -8.62 1.30
N ASP A 10 -12.69 -8.58 1.74
CA ASP A 10 -13.28 -9.61 2.61
C ASP A 10 -12.44 -9.88 3.86
N GLY A 11 -11.91 -8.81 4.45
CA GLY A 11 -11.12 -8.90 5.68
C GLY A 11 -9.67 -9.30 5.47
N LYS A 12 -9.22 -9.38 4.22
CA LYS A 12 -7.84 -9.76 3.91
C LYS A 12 -7.22 -8.72 2.98
N PHE A 13 -5.92 -8.51 3.14
CA PHE A 13 -5.17 -7.64 2.22
C PHE A 13 -4.70 -8.48 1.03
N VAL A 14 -4.99 -7.98 -0.16
CA VAL A 14 -4.58 -8.64 -1.41
C VAL A 14 -3.78 -7.68 -2.28
N ALA A 15 -2.83 -8.22 -3.02
CA ALA A 15 -2.00 -7.42 -3.90
C ALA A 15 -2.81 -6.92 -5.09
N THR A 16 -2.63 -5.63 -5.42
CA THR A 16 -3.34 -5.02 -6.54
C THR A 16 -2.58 -5.12 -7.86
N GLY A 17 -1.30 -5.52 -7.79
CA GLY A 17 -0.43 -5.52 -8.94
C GLY A 17 0.29 -4.19 -9.15
N GLU A 18 0.01 -3.21 -8.30
CA GLU A 18 0.66 -1.91 -8.37
C GLU A 18 1.76 -1.80 -7.32
N THR A 19 2.74 -0.95 -7.60
CA THR A 19 3.83 -0.69 -6.68
C THR A 19 4.00 0.81 -6.49
N VAL A 20 4.69 1.18 -5.42
CA VAL A 20 5.03 2.58 -5.14
C VAL A 20 6.44 2.61 -4.57
N GLU A 21 7.19 3.66 -4.94
CA GLU A 21 8.52 3.87 -4.38
C GLU A 21 8.47 5.02 -3.39
N CYS A 22 8.91 4.77 -2.17
CA CYS A 22 9.00 5.79 -1.13
C CYS A 22 9.93 5.33 -0.02
N GLU A 23 10.27 6.25 0.86
CA GLU A 23 11.10 5.94 2.02
C GLU A 23 10.24 5.31 3.12
N LEU A 24 10.88 4.55 4.00
CA LEU A 24 10.18 3.89 5.11
C LEU A 24 9.37 4.89 5.94
N GLU A 25 9.92 6.05 6.21
CA GLU A 25 9.26 7.08 7.02
C GLU A 25 8.09 7.76 6.30
N GLU A 26 7.96 7.56 5.00
CA GLU A 26 6.88 8.13 4.20
C GLU A 26 5.72 7.16 3.99
N THR A 27 5.88 5.91 4.40
CA THR A 27 4.87 4.87 4.12
C THR A 27 3.50 5.20 4.70
N GLN A 28 3.45 5.76 5.92
CA GLN A 28 2.18 6.09 6.54
C GLN A 28 1.45 7.18 5.75
N GLU A 29 2.18 8.16 5.27
CA GLU A 29 1.64 9.23 4.45
C GLU A 29 1.08 8.71 3.14
N VAL A 30 1.82 7.80 2.51
CA VAL A 30 1.38 7.15 1.27
C VAL A 30 0.12 6.33 1.50
N ILE A 31 0.08 5.57 2.59
CA ILE A 31 -1.10 4.76 2.93
C ILE A 31 -2.32 5.65 3.15
N ASP A 32 -2.17 6.75 3.89
CA ASP A 32 -3.28 7.68 4.14
C ASP A 32 -3.82 8.24 2.84
N GLU A 33 -2.94 8.60 1.93
CA GLU A 33 -3.31 9.15 0.64
C GLU A 33 -4.05 8.12 -0.22
N LEU A 34 -3.55 6.89 -0.23
CA LEU A 34 -4.18 5.79 -0.97
C LEU A 34 -5.56 5.47 -0.43
N GLN A 35 -5.71 5.45 0.89
CA GLN A 35 -7.00 5.18 1.53
C GLN A 35 -8.02 6.26 1.20
N ALA A 36 -7.59 7.52 1.19
CA ALA A 36 -8.48 8.63 0.84
C ALA A 36 -8.89 8.55 -0.63
N GLU A 37 -7.97 8.18 -1.50
CA GLU A 37 -8.22 8.12 -2.93
C GLU A 37 -9.08 6.92 -3.33
N ARG A 38 -8.82 5.77 -2.73
CA ARG A 38 -9.52 4.52 -3.08
C ARG A 38 -10.75 4.24 -2.24
N GLY A 39 -10.88 4.90 -1.10
CA GLY A 39 -12.01 4.72 -0.21
C GLY A 39 -12.04 3.38 0.50
N CYS A 40 -10.91 2.69 0.61
CA CYS A 40 -10.78 1.42 1.30
C CYS A 40 -9.44 1.35 2.03
N CYS A 41 -9.34 0.39 2.94
CA CYS A 41 -8.10 0.21 3.68
C CYS A 41 -6.99 -0.29 2.75
N CYS A 42 -5.82 0.30 2.87
CA CYS A 42 -4.67 -0.05 2.07
C CYS A 42 -3.47 -0.35 2.96
N ALA A 43 -2.55 -1.12 2.44
CA ALA A 43 -1.31 -1.43 3.13
C ALA A 43 -0.16 -1.46 2.13
N LEU A 44 1.04 -1.40 2.62
CA LEU A 44 2.25 -1.49 1.79
C LEU A 44 3.08 -2.67 2.27
N GLU A 45 3.60 -3.44 1.33
CA GLU A 45 4.45 -4.58 1.62
C GLU A 45 5.77 -4.38 0.88
N ALA A 46 6.88 -4.43 1.61
CA ALA A 46 8.19 -4.24 1.00
C ALA A 46 8.47 -5.31 -0.05
N VAL A 47 8.91 -4.87 -1.22
CA VAL A 47 9.31 -5.79 -2.27
C VAL A 47 10.69 -6.33 -1.93
N ASN A 48 10.80 -7.64 -1.90
CA ASN A 48 12.04 -8.32 -1.59
C ASN A 48 12.76 -8.61 -2.90
N GLU A 49 13.91 -7.99 -3.06
CA GLU A 49 14.72 -8.20 -4.25
C GLU A 49 15.78 -9.27 -4.02
#